data_ed0ff74d8f757db50872022da7f8d973
#
_entry.id   ed0ff74d8f757db50872022da7f8d973
#
_cell.length_a   1.000
_cell.length_b   1.000
_cell.length_c   1.000
_cell.angle_alpha   90.00
_cell.angle_beta   90.00
_cell.angle_gamma   90.00
#
_symmetry.space_group_name_H-M   'P 1'
#
loop_
_entity.id
_entity.type
_entity.pdbx_description
1 polymer ?
#
loop_
_entity_poly.entity_id
_entity_poly.type
_entity_poly.pdbx_seq_one_letter_code
_entity_poly.pdbx_strand_id
1 'polypeptide(L)'
;MPECFYRAPSVFCDTGYNRKTLDSRLKIAGMTACEVFDLCQYNFETLNMSFKDILGHDREIAILKKALSNDKVAHAFLFVGPEGCGKRLTALSLAKSLNCSTPKDDFCGECPNCSDIENLSYTDVFVVEPREPEYKGGGVDHVSGTIKIDAVRDVQQRLAYRAVRGGKKICIVDGIDKMNRDAQNAFLKTLEEPPSDSVIILIASDNGAILQTIVSRCQRIFFGSLPQSIIVEILRQRLGVSEDTAKLIAAFSGGSVGRALSFDIEYFIEQRKKMVEILSQLSIRDAERIFNAAEEIAKGDAPVESLEFLKMWYRDIAVLKEGREDIVINSDLLPALRHHAQAQNFNKLMSGFKMIHQAQVDIMPPRYANKQLTIENLLLQLTV
;
A
#
# COMPACT_ATOMS: atom_id res chain seq x y z
N MET A 1 22.51 17.09 33.16
CA MET A 1 22.00 16.39 31.99
C MET A 1 21.03 15.30 32.50
N PRO A 2 19.70 15.44 32.33
CA PRO A 2 18.77 14.40 32.73
C PRO A 2 18.49 13.49 31.52
N GLU A 3 18.61 12.18 31.79
CA GLU A 3 18.29 11.09 30.89
C GLU A 3 16.78 11.10 30.59
N CYS A 4 16.42 11.31 29.33
CA CYS A 4 15.05 11.12 28.86
C CYS A 4 14.77 9.64 28.65
N PHE A 5 14.21 8.98 29.65
CA PHE A 5 13.51 7.70 29.46
C PHE A 5 12.12 7.97 28.89
N TYR A 6 11.98 8.00 27.58
CA TYR A 6 10.68 7.87 26.93
C TYR A 6 10.58 6.49 26.30
N ARG A 7 9.74 5.65 26.90
CA ARG A 7 9.21 4.46 26.23
C ARG A 7 8.33 4.90 25.08
N ALA A 8 8.85 4.78 23.86
CA ALA A 8 8.07 5.00 22.64
C ALA A 8 7.03 3.87 22.48
N PRO A 9 5.76 4.20 22.15
CA PRO A 9 4.82 3.19 21.70
C PRO A 9 5.29 2.65 20.35
N SER A 10 5.27 1.33 20.21
CA SER A 10 5.61 0.62 18.97
C SER A 10 4.51 0.81 17.92
N VAL A 11 4.54 1.94 17.23
CA VAL A 11 3.78 2.15 15.99
C VAL A 11 4.79 2.08 14.86
N PHE A 12 4.94 0.91 14.27
CA PHE A 12 5.78 0.69 13.11
C PHE A 12 5.01 0.97 11.83
N CYS A 13 5.63 1.80 11.00
CA CYS A 13 5.31 1.98 9.59
C CYS A 13 5.59 0.65 8.86
N ASP A 14 4.55 -0.04 8.39
CA ASP A 14 4.62 -1.22 7.53
C ASP A 14 4.98 -0.81 6.10
N THR A 15 6.20 -0.31 5.94
CA THR A 15 6.88 -0.30 4.65
C THR A 15 7.98 -1.34 4.78
N GLY A 16 7.90 -2.46 4.06
CA GLY A 16 8.78 -3.64 4.15
C GLY A 16 10.31 -3.40 4.09
N TYR A 17 10.80 -2.36 4.73
CA TYR A 17 12.19 -1.98 4.86
C TYR A 17 12.81 -2.53 6.14
N ASN A 18 13.83 -3.34 5.95
CA ASN A 18 14.63 -3.95 7.00
C ASN A 18 15.40 -2.87 7.79
N ARG A 19 15.21 -2.79 9.11
CA ARG A 19 15.88 -1.87 10.05
C ARG A 19 17.40 -1.82 9.91
N LYS A 20 18.04 -2.89 9.46
CA LYS A 20 19.50 -2.95 9.23
C LYS A 20 19.96 -2.13 8.01
N THR A 21 19.10 -1.97 7.00
CA THR A 21 19.40 -1.18 5.79
C THR A 21 19.26 0.33 6.07
N LEU A 22 18.31 0.72 6.92
CA LEU A 22 18.19 2.11 7.39
C LEU A 22 19.43 2.54 8.21
N ASP A 23 19.87 1.72 9.17
CA ASP A 23 21.03 2.03 10.04
C ASP A 23 22.35 2.18 9.27
N SER A 24 22.56 1.43 8.20
CA SER A 24 23.76 1.54 7.39
C SER A 24 23.79 2.79 6.51
N ARG A 25 22.62 3.23 6.01
CA ARG A 25 22.48 4.45 5.20
C ARG A 25 22.56 5.73 6.03
N LEU A 26 22.00 5.70 7.24
CA LEU A 26 22.09 6.79 8.22
C LEU A 26 23.51 7.16 8.60
N LYS A 27 24.40 6.15 8.71
CA LYS A 27 25.82 6.38 8.98
C LYS A 27 26.56 7.06 7.81
N ILE A 28 26.09 6.88 6.58
CA ILE A 28 26.67 7.49 5.37
C ILE A 28 26.21 8.95 5.24
N ALA A 29 24.98 9.27 5.64
CA ALA A 29 24.43 10.63 5.55
C ALA A 29 24.78 11.53 6.75
N GLY A 30 25.44 11.02 7.80
CA GLY A 30 25.79 11.79 9.01
C GLY A 30 24.60 12.22 9.87
N MET A 31 23.41 11.64 9.64
CA MET A 31 22.18 11.95 10.38
C MET A 31 22.02 11.02 11.59
N THR A 32 21.46 11.56 12.66
CA THR A 32 21.14 10.77 13.86
C THR A 32 19.81 10.05 13.71
N ALA A 33 19.63 8.96 14.44
CA ALA A 33 18.36 8.19 14.45
C ALA A 33 17.15 9.07 14.84
N CYS A 34 17.34 10.14 15.60
CA CYS A 34 16.31 11.14 15.93
C CYS A 34 15.93 12.00 14.71
N GLU A 35 16.89 12.43 13.90
CA GLU A 35 16.62 13.27 12.71
C GLU A 35 15.88 12.50 11.62
N VAL A 36 16.10 11.20 11.52
CA VAL A 36 15.34 10.34 10.61
C VAL A 36 13.95 9.98 11.17
N PHE A 37 13.83 9.84 12.47
CA PHE A 37 12.53 9.67 13.13
C PHE A 37 11.68 10.95 12.94
N ASP A 38 12.28 12.13 13.01
CA ASP A 38 11.63 13.41 12.70
C ASP A 38 11.28 13.50 11.20
N LEU A 39 12.14 13.05 10.29
CA LEU A 39 11.85 12.98 8.84
C LEU A 39 10.74 11.96 8.51
N CYS A 40 10.68 10.82 9.17
CA CYS A 40 9.56 9.87 9.04
C CYS A 40 8.27 10.41 9.66
N GLN A 41 8.33 11.19 10.75
CA GLN A 41 7.18 11.91 11.30
C GLN A 41 6.79 13.10 10.41
N TYR A 42 7.74 13.81 9.79
CA TYR A 42 7.47 14.92 8.87
C TYR A 42 6.78 14.48 7.58
N ASN A 43 7.00 13.25 7.12
CA ASN A 43 6.26 12.71 5.98
C ASN A 43 4.82 12.28 6.33
N PHE A 44 4.45 12.30 7.59
CA PHE A 44 3.10 12.12 8.11
C PHE A 44 2.64 13.35 8.88
N GLU A 45 3.03 14.55 8.46
CA GLU A 45 2.24 15.73 8.84
C GLU A 45 0.82 15.48 8.33
N THR A 46 0.04 14.94 9.22
CA THR A 46 -1.40 14.85 9.15
C THR A 46 -1.93 16.27 9.00
N LEU A 47 -1.98 16.71 7.75
CA LEU A 47 -2.84 17.82 7.39
C LEU A 47 -4.20 17.48 8.01
N ASN A 48 -4.88 18.45 8.59
CA ASN A 48 -6.27 18.39 9.02
C ASN A 48 -7.17 17.96 7.86
N MET A 49 -7.03 16.67 7.44
CA MET A 49 -7.64 16.13 6.24
C MET A 49 -9.13 15.95 6.49
N SER A 50 -9.93 16.78 5.88
CA SER A 50 -11.36 16.61 5.78
C SER A 50 -11.72 15.58 4.70
N PHE A 51 -12.98 15.16 4.62
CA PHE A 51 -13.43 14.36 3.48
C PHE A 51 -13.17 15.02 2.10
N LYS A 52 -12.98 16.36 2.07
CA LYS A 52 -12.69 17.10 0.85
C LYS A 52 -11.27 16.85 0.34
N ASP A 53 -10.39 16.43 1.22
CA ASP A 53 -8.97 16.18 0.92
C ASP A 53 -8.72 14.74 0.47
N ILE A 54 -9.76 13.87 0.52
CA ILE A 54 -9.72 12.52 -0.01
C ILE A 54 -10.08 12.57 -1.50
N LEU A 55 -9.06 12.61 -2.34
CA LEU A 55 -9.23 12.76 -3.78
C LEU A 55 -9.62 11.45 -4.45
N GLY A 56 -10.46 11.53 -5.48
CA GLY A 56 -10.79 10.43 -6.38
C GLY A 56 -11.80 9.40 -5.88
N HIS A 57 -12.46 9.67 -4.73
CA HIS A 57 -13.50 8.83 -4.15
C HIS A 57 -14.78 9.61 -3.84
N ASP A 58 -15.13 10.55 -4.70
CA ASP A 58 -16.27 11.47 -4.48
C ASP A 58 -17.59 10.77 -4.25
N ARG A 59 -17.84 9.66 -4.97
CA ARG A 59 -19.06 8.86 -4.85
C ARG A 59 -19.14 8.16 -3.50
N GLU A 60 -18.05 7.53 -3.07
CA GLU A 60 -17.92 6.81 -1.81
C GLU A 60 -18.10 7.76 -0.63
N ILE A 61 -17.45 8.92 -0.71
CA ILE A 61 -17.55 10.00 0.28
C ILE A 61 -18.96 10.56 0.32
N ALA A 62 -19.61 10.78 -0.82
CA ALA A 62 -21.00 11.26 -0.85
C ALA A 62 -21.98 10.29 -0.17
N ILE A 63 -21.76 8.96 -0.31
CA ILE A 63 -22.56 7.95 0.39
C ILE A 63 -22.37 8.07 1.90
N LEU A 64 -21.13 8.22 2.38
CA LEU A 64 -20.83 8.36 3.81
C LEU A 64 -21.40 9.67 4.38
N LYS A 65 -21.21 10.80 3.70
CA LYS A 65 -21.79 12.10 4.10
C LYS A 65 -23.30 12.05 4.18
N LYS A 66 -23.96 11.40 3.22
CA LYS A 66 -25.41 11.23 3.24
C LYS A 66 -25.86 10.35 4.41
N ALA A 67 -25.10 9.33 4.79
CA ALA A 67 -25.40 8.51 5.97
C ALA A 67 -25.26 9.32 7.27
N LEU A 68 -24.21 10.15 7.36
CA LEU A 68 -23.97 11.05 8.51
C LEU A 68 -25.07 12.10 8.65
N SER A 69 -25.40 12.83 7.56
CA SER A 69 -26.39 13.92 7.60
C SER A 69 -27.81 13.44 7.92
N ASN A 70 -28.13 12.18 7.60
CA ASN A 70 -29.43 11.58 7.88
C ASN A 70 -29.48 10.82 9.22
N ASP A 71 -28.39 10.79 9.98
CA ASP A 71 -28.23 9.97 11.20
C ASP A 71 -28.58 8.48 10.96
N LYS A 72 -28.27 7.98 9.75
CA LYS A 72 -28.51 6.59 9.30
C LYS A 72 -27.20 5.89 8.98
N VAL A 73 -26.27 5.92 9.93
CA VAL A 73 -24.99 5.24 9.79
C VAL A 73 -25.19 3.74 10.03
N ALA A 74 -24.76 2.91 9.09
CA ALA A 74 -24.82 1.47 9.25
C ALA A 74 -23.93 1.02 10.42
N HIS A 75 -24.35 -0.03 11.13
CA HIS A 75 -23.56 -0.63 12.21
C HIS A 75 -22.28 -1.30 11.70
N ALA A 76 -22.26 -1.73 10.42
CA ALA A 76 -21.08 -2.34 9.82
C ALA A 76 -20.90 -1.88 8.36
N PHE A 77 -19.68 -1.48 8.01
CA PHE A 77 -19.24 -1.18 6.66
C PHE A 77 -18.19 -2.18 6.20
N LEU A 78 -18.18 -2.46 4.90
CA LEU A 78 -17.11 -3.22 4.25
C LEU A 78 -16.54 -2.39 3.09
N PHE A 79 -15.33 -1.87 3.28
CA PHE A 79 -14.57 -1.11 2.29
C PHE A 79 -13.71 -2.08 1.49
N VAL A 80 -13.99 -2.22 0.20
CA VAL A 80 -13.29 -3.15 -0.70
C VAL A 80 -12.60 -2.38 -1.81
N GLY A 81 -11.34 -2.72 -2.10
CA GLY A 81 -10.60 -2.11 -3.21
C GLY A 81 -9.10 -2.31 -3.09
N PRO A 82 -8.31 -1.89 -4.07
CA PRO A 82 -6.87 -2.09 -4.11
C PRO A 82 -6.17 -1.55 -2.85
N GLU A 83 -5.04 -2.14 -2.50
CA GLU A 83 -4.21 -1.69 -1.37
C GLU A 83 -3.68 -0.28 -1.64
N GLY A 84 -3.64 0.58 -0.59
CA GLY A 84 -3.11 1.95 -0.68
C GLY A 84 -3.99 2.94 -1.46
N CYS A 85 -5.24 2.61 -1.83
CA CYS A 85 -6.14 3.55 -2.52
C CYS A 85 -6.86 4.55 -1.59
N GLY A 86 -6.66 4.51 -0.26
CA GLY A 86 -7.25 5.47 0.69
C GLY A 86 -8.37 4.93 1.58
N LYS A 87 -8.66 3.62 1.59
CA LYS A 87 -9.71 2.99 2.42
C LYS A 87 -9.55 3.29 3.91
N ARG A 88 -8.32 3.09 4.44
CA ARG A 88 -8.00 3.36 5.85
C ARG A 88 -8.18 4.82 6.21
N LEU A 89 -7.71 5.72 5.36
CA LEU A 89 -7.89 7.16 5.53
C LEU A 89 -9.38 7.52 5.60
N THR A 90 -10.19 6.96 4.70
CA THR A 90 -11.65 7.18 4.71
C THR A 90 -12.31 6.60 5.96
N ALA A 91 -11.84 5.43 6.45
CA ALA A 91 -12.35 4.84 7.69
C ALA A 91 -12.05 5.70 8.91
N LEU A 92 -10.83 6.24 9.02
CA LEU A 92 -10.45 7.18 10.09
C LEU A 92 -11.22 8.49 9.99
N SER A 93 -11.45 9.00 8.78
CA SER A 93 -12.26 10.20 8.54
C SER A 93 -13.72 10.01 8.96
N LEU A 94 -14.29 8.83 8.69
CA LEU A 94 -15.62 8.48 9.20
C LEU A 94 -15.64 8.40 10.73
N ALA A 95 -14.60 7.82 11.34
CA ALA A 95 -14.46 7.75 12.80
C ALA A 95 -14.37 9.15 13.44
N LYS A 96 -13.61 10.06 12.82
CA LYS A 96 -13.56 11.48 13.25
C LYS A 96 -14.93 12.15 13.14
N SER A 97 -15.63 11.97 12.02
CA SER A 97 -16.95 12.59 11.80
C SER A 97 -17.99 12.14 12.84
N LEU A 98 -17.93 10.87 13.26
CA LEU A 98 -18.85 10.31 14.27
C LEU A 98 -18.56 10.75 15.70
N ASN A 99 -17.31 11.17 15.99
CA ASN A 99 -16.86 11.53 17.33
C ASN A 99 -16.40 13.00 17.46
N CYS A 100 -16.53 13.80 16.39
CA CYS A 100 -16.14 15.21 16.40
C CYS A 100 -16.99 16.02 17.40
N SER A 101 -16.34 16.92 18.14
CA SER A 101 -17.01 17.79 19.10
C SER A 101 -17.91 18.85 18.44
N THR A 102 -17.69 19.15 17.17
CA THR A 102 -18.48 20.08 16.36
C THR A 102 -19.11 19.33 15.19
N PRO A 103 -20.17 18.53 15.46
CA PRO A 103 -20.77 17.69 14.44
C PRO A 103 -21.43 18.55 13.34
N LYS A 104 -20.98 18.34 12.12
CA LYS A 104 -21.54 18.84 10.87
C LYS A 104 -21.40 17.74 9.82
N ASP A 105 -21.65 18.04 8.56
CA ASP A 105 -21.48 17.10 7.45
C ASP A 105 -20.02 16.60 7.26
N ASP A 106 -19.08 17.16 8.01
CA ASP A 106 -17.66 16.81 8.04
C ASP A 106 -17.08 17.04 9.45
N PHE A 107 -15.91 16.47 9.75
CA PHE A 107 -15.21 16.70 11.00
C PHE A 107 -14.35 17.98 10.94
N CYS A 108 -14.07 18.59 12.11
CA CYS A 108 -13.31 19.86 12.14
C CYS A 108 -11.79 19.68 11.98
N GLY A 109 -11.24 18.50 12.28
CA GLY A 109 -9.80 18.23 12.24
C GLY A 109 -9.00 18.76 13.44
N GLU A 110 -9.51 19.75 14.18
CA GLU A 110 -8.75 20.51 15.18
C GLU A 110 -9.14 20.19 16.64
N CYS A 111 -10.32 19.61 16.87
CA CYS A 111 -10.74 19.31 18.23
C CYS A 111 -9.93 18.14 18.84
N PRO A 112 -9.85 18.03 20.17
CA PRO A 112 -9.12 16.96 20.84
C PRO A 112 -9.52 15.56 20.36
N ASN A 113 -10.80 15.33 20.09
CA ASN A 113 -11.26 14.03 19.59
C ASN A 113 -10.71 13.74 18.20
N CYS A 114 -10.70 14.71 17.28
CA CYS A 114 -10.12 14.53 15.95
C CYS A 114 -8.63 14.26 16.02
N SER A 115 -7.89 15.01 16.84
CA SER A 115 -6.44 14.82 17.06
C SER A 115 -6.14 13.46 17.68
N ASP A 116 -6.88 13.06 18.72
CA ASP A 116 -6.66 11.77 19.37
C ASP A 116 -6.97 10.59 18.43
N ILE A 117 -7.98 10.69 17.55
CA ILE A 117 -8.30 9.65 16.56
C ILE A 117 -7.20 9.58 15.50
N GLU A 118 -6.69 10.71 15.03
CA GLU A 118 -5.55 10.77 14.11
C GLU A 118 -4.34 10.03 14.66
N ASN A 119 -4.00 10.31 15.92
CA ASN A 119 -2.86 9.71 16.61
C ASN A 119 -3.15 8.30 17.16
N LEU A 120 -4.31 7.71 16.84
CA LEU A 120 -4.76 6.39 17.34
C LEU A 120 -4.74 6.27 18.87
N SER A 121 -4.86 7.38 19.58
CA SER A 121 -4.88 7.48 21.05
C SER A 121 -6.28 7.60 21.64
N TYR A 122 -7.31 7.72 20.80
CA TYR A 122 -8.70 7.80 21.22
C TYR A 122 -9.22 6.43 21.69
N THR A 123 -9.62 6.32 22.95
CA THR A 123 -9.98 5.06 23.61
C THR A 123 -11.11 4.29 22.93
N ASP A 124 -12.09 5.01 22.38
CA ASP A 124 -13.29 4.42 21.77
C ASP A 124 -13.14 4.17 20.26
N VAL A 125 -11.97 4.47 19.67
CA VAL A 125 -11.62 4.13 18.28
C VAL A 125 -10.36 3.29 18.30
N PHE A 126 -10.41 2.10 17.72
CA PHE A 126 -9.26 1.21 17.67
C PHE A 126 -9.17 0.49 16.34
N VAL A 127 -7.94 0.26 15.92
CA VAL A 127 -7.60 -0.41 14.66
C VAL A 127 -7.03 -1.80 14.97
N VAL A 128 -7.47 -2.78 14.21
CA VAL A 128 -6.95 -4.16 14.24
C VAL A 128 -6.31 -4.44 12.90
N GLU A 129 -5.05 -4.81 12.96
CA GLU A 129 -4.21 -5.08 11.79
C GLU A 129 -3.62 -6.49 11.88
N PRO A 130 -3.21 -7.08 10.75
CA PRO A 130 -2.43 -8.30 10.76
C PRO A 130 -1.14 -8.09 11.55
N ARG A 131 -0.84 -8.96 12.50
CA ARG A 131 0.43 -8.89 13.25
C ARG A 131 1.53 -9.57 12.47
N GLU A 132 2.69 -8.94 12.41
CA GLU A 132 3.90 -9.61 11.94
C GLU A 132 4.29 -10.77 12.88
N PRO A 133 4.93 -11.83 12.36
CA PRO A 133 5.38 -12.94 13.20
C PRO A 133 6.42 -12.43 14.20
N GLU A 134 6.15 -12.60 15.49
CA GLU A 134 7.18 -12.44 16.51
C GLU A 134 8.25 -13.52 16.32
N TYR A 135 9.50 -13.12 16.10
CA TYR A 135 10.64 -14.02 16.12
C TYR A 135 10.85 -14.58 17.53
N LYS A 136 10.21 -15.69 17.86
CA LYS A 136 10.58 -16.52 19.01
C LYS A 136 11.59 -17.55 18.53
N GLY A 137 12.82 -17.42 19.03
CA GLY A 137 13.99 -18.15 18.58
C GLY A 137 13.75 -19.61 18.21
N GLY A 138 14.11 -19.98 16.98
CA GLY A 138 14.26 -21.36 16.53
C GLY A 138 13.30 -21.90 15.47
N GLY A 139 12.26 -21.16 15.07
CA GLY A 139 11.36 -21.59 14.00
C GLY A 139 10.71 -20.40 13.34
N VAL A 140 10.81 -20.32 12.02
CA VAL A 140 10.07 -19.32 11.23
C VAL A 140 8.65 -19.85 11.05
N ASP A 141 7.70 -19.36 11.85
CA ASP A 141 6.29 -19.53 11.52
C ASP A 141 5.99 -18.67 10.28
N HIS A 142 5.92 -19.31 9.12
CA HIS A 142 5.71 -18.69 7.79
C HIS A 142 4.32 -18.07 7.59
N VAL A 143 3.56 -17.78 8.62
CA VAL A 143 2.24 -17.15 8.55
C VAL A 143 2.35 -15.69 9.02
N SER A 144 3.14 -14.90 8.28
CA SER A 144 3.20 -13.46 8.49
C SER A 144 1.88 -12.80 8.05
N GLY A 145 1.39 -11.87 8.84
CA GLY A 145 0.30 -11.00 8.44
C GLY A 145 -1.11 -11.60 8.52
N THR A 146 -1.39 -12.51 9.46
CA THR A 146 -2.75 -13.06 9.66
C THR A 146 -3.41 -12.49 10.91
N ILE A 147 -4.68 -12.14 10.83
CA ILE A 147 -5.50 -11.79 12.00
C ILE A 147 -6.08 -13.10 12.59
N LYS A 148 -5.66 -13.45 13.79
CA LYS A 148 -6.08 -14.69 14.48
C LYS A 148 -7.33 -14.47 15.36
N ILE A 149 -7.97 -15.55 15.78
CA ILE A 149 -9.18 -15.53 16.59
C ILE A 149 -9.04 -14.74 17.90
N ASP A 150 -7.85 -14.71 18.49
CA ASP A 150 -7.62 -13.97 19.74
C ASP A 150 -7.78 -12.46 19.55
N ALA A 151 -7.37 -11.91 18.40
CA ALA A 151 -7.62 -10.51 18.06
C ALA A 151 -9.13 -10.22 17.94
N VAL A 152 -9.92 -11.18 17.44
CA VAL A 152 -11.39 -11.06 17.39
C VAL A 152 -11.99 -11.05 18.79
N ARG A 153 -11.51 -11.90 19.69
CA ARG A 153 -11.96 -11.91 21.10
C ARG A 153 -11.65 -10.59 21.80
N ASP A 154 -10.47 -10.02 21.57
CA ASP A 154 -10.10 -8.69 22.10
C ASP A 154 -11.05 -7.61 21.57
N VAL A 155 -11.40 -7.64 20.28
CA VAL A 155 -12.39 -6.75 19.68
C VAL A 155 -13.74 -6.88 20.37
N GLN A 156 -14.24 -8.11 20.54
CA GLN A 156 -15.52 -8.39 21.20
C GLN A 156 -15.53 -7.87 22.62
N GLN A 157 -14.48 -8.09 23.38
CA GLN A 157 -14.35 -7.59 24.74
C GLN A 157 -14.34 -6.06 24.79
N ARG A 158 -13.57 -5.39 23.91
CA ARG A 158 -13.54 -3.92 23.83
C ARG A 158 -14.89 -3.34 23.45
N LEU A 159 -15.58 -3.93 22.48
CA LEU A 159 -16.90 -3.47 22.04
C LEU A 159 -17.99 -3.68 23.08
N ALA A 160 -17.88 -4.66 23.96
CA ALA A 160 -18.86 -4.93 25.02
C ALA A 160 -18.96 -3.82 26.07
N TYR A 161 -17.91 -3.01 26.25
CA TYR A 161 -17.96 -1.87 27.18
C TYR A 161 -18.59 -0.65 26.50
N ARG A 162 -19.24 0.22 27.28
CA ARG A 162 -19.77 1.49 26.80
C ARG A 162 -18.65 2.44 26.36
N ALA A 163 -18.94 3.36 25.45
CA ALA A 163 -18.02 4.41 25.07
C ALA A 163 -17.65 5.29 26.28
N VAL A 164 -16.35 5.54 26.47
CA VAL A 164 -15.85 6.29 27.64
C VAL A 164 -16.14 7.78 27.50
N ARG A 165 -16.04 8.32 26.27
CA ARG A 165 -16.26 9.74 26.00
C ARG A 165 -17.68 10.07 25.51
N GLY A 166 -18.61 9.14 25.56
CA GLY A 166 -20.04 9.34 25.22
C GLY A 166 -20.34 9.44 23.71
N GLY A 167 -19.35 9.18 22.85
CA GLY A 167 -19.52 9.12 21.40
C GLY A 167 -19.80 7.71 20.87
N LYS A 168 -19.53 7.47 19.60
CA LYS A 168 -19.60 6.15 18.97
C LYS A 168 -18.31 5.37 19.21
N LYS A 169 -18.47 4.09 19.55
CA LYS A 169 -17.35 3.17 19.62
C LYS A 169 -17.07 2.59 18.25
N ILE A 170 -15.82 2.71 17.74
CA ILE A 170 -15.49 2.35 16.38
C ILE A 170 -14.36 1.33 16.35
N CYS A 171 -14.62 0.21 15.69
CA CYS A 171 -13.63 -0.80 15.41
C CYS A 171 -13.30 -0.78 13.92
N ILE A 172 -12.06 -0.52 13.56
CA ILE A 172 -11.55 -0.62 12.19
C ILE A 172 -10.73 -1.91 12.10
N VAL A 173 -11.13 -2.83 11.24
CA VAL A 173 -10.38 -4.06 10.93
C VAL A 173 -9.73 -3.87 9.58
N ASP A 174 -8.44 -3.55 9.56
CA ASP A 174 -7.67 -3.37 8.34
C ASP A 174 -7.06 -4.70 7.89
N GLY A 175 -7.59 -5.28 6.81
CA GLY A 175 -7.21 -6.59 6.30
C GLY A 175 -8.12 -7.73 6.78
N ILE A 176 -9.45 -7.58 6.70
CA ILE A 176 -10.40 -8.68 6.99
C ILE A 176 -10.16 -9.91 6.09
N ASP A 177 -9.71 -9.72 4.87
CA ASP A 177 -9.29 -10.76 3.92
C ASP A 177 -8.05 -11.53 4.39
N LYS A 178 -7.27 -10.97 5.34
CA LYS A 178 -6.14 -11.63 6.02
C LYS A 178 -6.56 -12.37 7.30
N MET A 179 -7.85 -12.40 7.65
CA MET A 179 -8.36 -13.24 8.73
C MET A 179 -8.46 -14.71 8.30
N ASN A 180 -8.04 -15.64 9.18
CA ASN A 180 -8.34 -17.04 8.97
C ASN A 180 -9.84 -17.33 9.12
N ARG A 181 -10.32 -18.48 8.62
CA ARG A 181 -11.75 -18.83 8.64
C ARG A 181 -12.35 -18.86 10.04
N ASP A 182 -11.59 -19.31 11.03
CA ASP A 182 -12.07 -19.38 12.42
C ASP A 182 -12.29 -17.99 13.02
N ALA A 183 -11.38 -17.06 12.74
CA ALA A 183 -11.51 -15.66 13.14
C ALA A 183 -12.71 -15.00 12.45
N GLN A 184 -12.89 -15.24 11.14
CA GLN A 184 -14.04 -14.72 10.40
C GLN A 184 -15.37 -15.26 10.96
N ASN A 185 -15.46 -16.56 11.26
CA ASN A 185 -16.64 -17.16 11.86
C ASN A 185 -16.93 -16.63 13.28
N ALA A 186 -15.89 -16.46 14.10
CA ALA A 186 -16.04 -15.86 15.43
C ALA A 186 -16.55 -14.41 15.37
N PHE A 187 -16.21 -13.67 14.29
CA PHE A 187 -16.60 -12.28 14.10
C PHE A 187 -18.07 -12.13 13.70
N LEU A 188 -18.70 -13.17 13.11
CA LEU A 188 -20.11 -13.15 12.66
C LEU A 188 -21.05 -12.77 13.80
N LYS A 189 -20.83 -13.31 15.02
CA LYS A 189 -21.68 -12.98 16.18
C LYS A 189 -21.71 -11.48 16.47
N THR A 190 -20.58 -10.80 16.33
CA THR A 190 -20.48 -9.35 16.56
C THR A 190 -21.19 -8.54 15.48
N LEU A 191 -21.24 -9.05 14.25
CA LEU A 191 -21.94 -8.42 13.13
C LEU A 191 -23.46 -8.66 13.18
N GLU A 192 -23.91 -9.77 13.75
CA GLU A 192 -25.32 -10.11 13.93
C GLU A 192 -25.96 -9.33 15.08
N GLU A 193 -25.24 -9.21 16.20
CA GLU A 193 -25.68 -8.53 17.40
C GLU A 193 -24.67 -7.44 17.80
N PRO A 194 -24.58 -6.36 17.00
CA PRO A 194 -23.61 -5.30 17.27
C PRO A 194 -23.97 -4.59 18.58
N PRO A 195 -22.98 -4.32 19.45
CA PRO A 195 -23.20 -3.55 20.66
C PRO A 195 -23.79 -2.17 20.34
N SER A 196 -24.67 -1.67 21.20
CA SER A 196 -25.28 -0.36 21.04
C SER A 196 -24.20 0.72 20.89
N ASP A 197 -24.43 1.70 20.02
CA ASP A 197 -23.52 2.81 19.74
C ASP A 197 -22.14 2.41 19.21
N SER A 198 -22.03 1.22 18.58
CA SER A 198 -20.82 0.80 17.91
C SER A 198 -20.94 0.86 16.39
N VAL A 199 -19.83 1.14 15.72
CA VAL A 199 -19.67 1.07 14.26
C VAL A 199 -18.45 0.22 13.94
N ILE A 200 -18.62 -0.75 13.06
CA ILE A 200 -17.55 -1.65 12.62
C ILE A 200 -17.22 -1.32 11.19
N ILE A 201 -15.93 -1.08 10.90
CA ILE A 201 -15.44 -0.79 9.55
C ILE A 201 -14.44 -1.87 9.18
N LEU A 202 -14.81 -2.71 8.22
CA LEU A 202 -13.96 -3.77 7.68
C LEU A 202 -13.30 -3.27 6.40
N ILE A 203 -12.00 -3.45 6.28
CA ILE A 203 -11.22 -3.06 5.10
C ILE A 203 -10.65 -4.32 4.47
N ALA A 204 -10.82 -4.47 3.16
CA ALA A 204 -10.31 -5.60 2.38
C ALA A 204 -9.66 -5.13 1.09
N SER A 205 -8.65 -5.88 0.65
CA SER A 205 -8.05 -5.75 -0.68
C SER A 205 -8.69 -6.74 -1.66
N ASP A 206 -9.05 -7.94 -1.19
CA ASP A 206 -9.73 -8.97 -1.96
C ASP A 206 -11.06 -9.38 -1.32
N ASN A 207 -12.14 -9.24 -2.08
CA ASN A 207 -13.47 -9.66 -1.64
C ASN A 207 -13.66 -11.19 -1.69
N GLY A 208 -12.85 -11.92 -2.48
CA GLY A 208 -12.95 -13.37 -2.65
C GLY A 208 -12.52 -14.15 -1.41
N ALA A 209 -11.66 -13.58 -0.57
CA ALA A 209 -11.18 -14.19 0.67
C ALA A 209 -12.14 -14.03 1.87
N ILE A 210 -13.23 -13.26 1.71
CA ILE A 210 -14.19 -12.97 2.79
C ILE A 210 -15.41 -13.88 2.71
N LEU A 211 -15.84 -14.38 3.87
CA LEU A 211 -17.07 -15.18 3.94
C LEU A 211 -18.30 -14.36 3.49
N GLN A 212 -19.14 -14.94 2.64
CA GLN A 212 -20.36 -14.31 2.15
C GLN A 212 -21.34 -13.95 3.28
N THR A 213 -21.26 -14.67 4.39
CA THR A 213 -22.02 -14.37 5.62
C THR A 213 -21.60 -13.05 6.26
N ILE A 214 -20.33 -12.63 6.19
CA ILE A 214 -19.86 -11.31 6.61
C ILE A 214 -20.32 -10.26 5.60
N VAL A 215 -20.10 -10.52 4.32
CA VAL A 215 -20.43 -9.60 3.22
C VAL A 215 -21.92 -9.21 3.24
N SER A 216 -22.81 -10.17 3.55
CA SER A 216 -24.27 -9.94 3.59
C SER A 216 -24.74 -9.07 4.76
N ARG A 217 -23.92 -8.90 5.82
CA ARG A 217 -24.23 -8.12 7.03
C ARG A 217 -23.59 -6.73 7.03
N CYS A 218 -22.82 -6.39 6.00
CA CYS A 218 -22.13 -5.11 5.91
C CYS A 218 -22.65 -4.27 4.75
N GLN A 219 -22.70 -2.96 4.96
CA GLN A 219 -22.89 -2.02 3.86
C GLN A 219 -21.57 -1.94 3.07
N ARG A 220 -21.58 -2.39 1.81
CA ARG A 220 -20.39 -2.40 0.97
C ARG A 220 -20.13 -1.05 0.32
N ILE A 221 -18.88 -0.62 0.35
CA ILE A 221 -18.38 0.55 -0.38
C ILE A 221 -17.14 0.10 -1.17
N PHE A 222 -17.17 0.32 -2.48
CA PHE A 222 -16.11 -0.11 -3.38
C PHE A 222 -15.22 1.06 -3.74
N PHE A 223 -13.93 0.93 -3.45
CA PHE A 223 -12.88 1.89 -3.78
C PHE A 223 -12.16 1.44 -5.04
N GLY A 224 -12.09 2.31 -6.04
CA GLY A 224 -11.31 2.05 -7.27
C GLY A 224 -9.84 2.40 -7.11
N SER A 225 -9.05 1.95 -8.10
CA SER A 225 -7.71 2.53 -8.30
C SER A 225 -7.84 3.99 -8.70
N LEU A 226 -6.95 4.85 -8.18
CA LEU A 226 -6.99 6.27 -8.51
C LEU A 226 -6.43 6.54 -9.91
N PRO A 227 -7.01 7.49 -10.65
CA PRO A 227 -6.45 7.98 -11.90
C PRO A 227 -5.03 8.52 -11.69
N GLN A 228 -4.14 8.29 -12.66
CA GLN A 228 -2.76 8.76 -12.59
C GLN A 228 -2.67 10.27 -12.37
N SER A 229 -3.56 11.06 -12.99
CA SER A 229 -3.61 12.52 -12.83
C SER A 229 -3.77 12.96 -11.39
N ILE A 230 -4.63 12.27 -10.62
CA ILE A 230 -4.83 12.54 -9.19
C ILE A 230 -3.57 12.19 -8.38
N ILE A 231 -2.92 11.07 -8.69
CA ILE A 231 -1.70 10.68 -8.00
C ILE A 231 -0.56 11.68 -8.28
N VAL A 232 -0.43 12.14 -9.54
CA VAL A 232 0.53 13.18 -9.92
C VAL A 232 0.30 14.46 -9.12
N GLU A 233 -0.96 14.88 -8.98
CA GLU A 233 -1.32 16.05 -8.20
C GLU A 233 -0.93 15.90 -6.73
N ILE A 234 -1.25 14.76 -6.10
CA ILE A 234 -0.90 14.46 -4.71
C ILE A 234 0.62 14.46 -4.51
N LEU A 235 1.38 13.81 -5.40
CA LEU A 235 2.84 13.75 -5.32
C LEU A 235 3.49 15.14 -5.43
N ARG A 236 2.99 15.97 -6.35
CA ARG A 236 3.50 17.35 -6.52
C ARG A 236 3.20 18.22 -5.29
N GLN A 237 1.99 18.12 -4.76
CA GLN A 237 1.57 18.89 -3.59
C GLN A 237 2.30 18.48 -2.33
N ARG A 238 2.51 17.18 -2.10
CA ARG A 238 3.06 16.65 -0.86
C ARG A 238 4.58 16.51 -0.85
N LEU A 239 5.16 16.05 -1.96
CA LEU A 239 6.59 15.77 -2.05
C LEU A 239 7.37 16.85 -2.84
N GLY A 240 6.69 17.81 -3.46
CA GLY A 240 7.34 18.88 -4.23
C GLY A 240 8.14 18.40 -5.43
N VAL A 241 7.89 17.16 -5.91
CA VAL A 241 8.63 16.58 -7.04
C VAL A 241 8.25 17.18 -8.37
N SER A 242 9.14 17.09 -9.36
CA SER A 242 8.86 17.53 -10.71
C SER A 242 7.68 16.78 -11.33
N GLU A 243 7.01 17.39 -12.32
CA GLU A 243 5.86 16.75 -12.97
C GLU A 243 6.23 15.45 -13.67
N ASP A 244 7.42 15.36 -14.27
CA ASP A 244 7.90 14.16 -14.95
C ASP A 244 8.17 13.03 -13.96
N THR A 245 8.83 13.34 -12.82
CA THR A 245 9.02 12.38 -11.74
C THR A 245 7.69 11.91 -11.15
N ALA A 246 6.75 12.83 -10.93
CA ALA A 246 5.42 12.48 -10.43
C ALA A 246 4.65 11.58 -11.40
N LYS A 247 4.69 11.84 -12.70
CA LYS A 247 4.09 10.98 -13.74
C LYS A 247 4.69 9.58 -13.74
N LEU A 248 6.01 9.51 -13.63
CA LEU A 248 6.72 8.25 -13.56
C LEU A 248 6.28 7.42 -12.35
N ILE A 249 6.35 7.99 -11.14
CA ILE A 249 5.94 7.32 -9.90
C ILE A 249 4.46 6.92 -9.96
N ALA A 250 3.58 7.80 -10.44
CA ALA A 250 2.15 7.53 -10.57
C ALA A 250 1.87 6.33 -11.48
N ALA A 251 2.62 6.17 -12.55
CA ALA A 251 2.51 5.03 -13.45
C ALA A 251 2.91 3.71 -12.76
N PHE A 252 4.00 3.72 -11.99
CA PHE A 252 4.48 2.55 -11.24
C PHE A 252 3.64 2.21 -10.03
N SER A 253 2.90 3.18 -9.48
CA SER A 253 2.03 2.95 -8.32
C SER A 253 0.80 2.10 -8.62
N GLY A 254 0.44 1.91 -9.89
CA GLY A 254 -0.73 1.12 -10.29
C GLY A 254 -2.06 1.66 -9.77
N GLY A 255 -2.16 2.98 -9.51
CA GLY A 255 -3.36 3.61 -8.96
C GLY A 255 -3.43 3.63 -7.43
N SER A 256 -2.34 3.25 -6.75
CA SER A 256 -2.21 3.26 -5.29
C SER A 256 -1.43 4.48 -4.82
N VAL A 257 -2.10 5.41 -4.13
CA VAL A 257 -1.43 6.58 -3.52
C VAL A 257 -0.48 6.15 -2.41
N GLY A 258 -0.88 5.17 -1.59
CA GLY A 258 -0.03 4.67 -0.53
C GLY A 258 1.31 4.17 -1.08
N ARG A 259 1.27 3.36 -2.13
CA ARG A 259 2.47 2.89 -2.83
C ARG A 259 3.26 4.05 -3.45
N ALA A 260 2.57 5.03 -4.07
CA ALA A 260 3.24 6.17 -4.67
C ALA A 260 4.01 7.02 -3.65
N LEU A 261 3.46 7.20 -2.45
CA LEU A 261 4.09 7.96 -1.37
C LEU A 261 5.20 7.19 -0.65
N SER A 262 5.22 5.85 -0.72
CA SER A 262 6.25 5.02 -0.10
C SER A 262 7.52 4.86 -0.95
N PHE A 263 7.55 5.33 -2.19
CA PHE A 263 8.74 5.25 -3.02
C PHE A 263 9.87 6.14 -2.49
N ASP A 264 11.03 5.54 -2.28
CA ASP A 264 12.30 6.28 -2.20
C ASP A 264 12.65 6.76 -3.62
N ILE A 265 12.45 8.04 -3.87
CA ILE A 265 12.53 8.62 -5.21
C ILE A 265 13.93 8.52 -5.80
N GLU A 266 14.96 8.74 -4.99
CA GLU A 266 16.36 8.69 -5.45
C GLU A 266 16.73 7.25 -5.82
N TYR A 267 16.45 6.31 -4.92
CA TYR A 267 16.65 4.88 -5.16
C TYR A 267 15.88 4.40 -6.39
N PHE A 268 14.63 4.82 -6.53
CA PHE A 268 13.79 4.44 -7.66
C PHE A 268 14.38 4.91 -9.01
N ILE A 269 14.85 6.17 -9.09
CA ILE A 269 15.45 6.71 -10.31
C ILE A 269 16.76 5.99 -10.64
N GLU A 270 17.59 5.69 -9.62
CA GLU A 270 18.84 4.96 -9.79
C GLU A 270 18.61 3.53 -10.29
N GLN A 271 17.72 2.77 -9.65
CA GLN A 271 17.38 1.41 -10.06
C GLN A 271 16.82 1.36 -11.48
N ARG A 272 16.00 2.34 -11.85
CA ARG A 272 15.48 2.45 -13.21
C ARG A 272 16.60 2.62 -14.24
N LYS A 273 17.55 3.53 -14.01
CA LYS A 273 18.70 3.74 -14.90
C LYS A 273 19.52 2.46 -15.04
N LYS A 274 19.79 1.79 -13.94
CA LYS A 274 20.51 0.54 -13.88
C LYS A 274 19.81 -0.58 -14.68
N MET A 275 18.49 -0.70 -14.55
CA MET A 275 17.72 -1.68 -15.34
C MET A 275 17.78 -1.41 -16.84
N VAL A 276 17.75 -0.16 -17.27
CA VAL A 276 17.92 0.22 -18.68
C VAL A 276 19.31 -0.11 -19.19
N GLU A 277 20.35 0.12 -18.39
CA GLU A 277 21.71 -0.23 -18.71
C GLU A 277 21.88 -1.75 -18.87
N ILE A 278 21.36 -2.53 -17.93
CA ILE A 278 21.33 -4.01 -18.04
C ILE A 278 20.66 -4.41 -19.36
N LEU A 279 19.45 -3.93 -19.63
CA LEU A 279 18.72 -4.27 -20.86
C LEU A 279 19.48 -3.92 -22.15
N SER A 280 20.17 -2.78 -22.15
CA SER A 280 20.93 -2.33 -23.34
C SER A 280 22.16 -3.19 -23.63
N GLN A 281 22.68 -3.90 -22.63
CA GLN A 281 23.88 -4.72 -22.72
C GLN A 281 23.59 -6.22 -22.85
N LEU A 282 22.34 -6.66 -22.65
CA LEU A 282 21.97 -8.08 -22.74
C LEU A 282 22.11 -8.61 -24.17
N SER A 283 22.86 -9.69 -24.32
CA SER A 283 22.97 -10.45 -25.55
C SER A 283 23.06 -11.94 -25.25
N ILE A 284 22.34 -12.76 -26.03
CA ILE A 284 22.38 -14.23 -25.89
C ILE A 284 23.83 -14.82 -26.05
N ARG A 285 24.70 -14.06 -26.69
CA ARG A 285 26.09 -14.46 -26.89
C ARG A 285 26.98 -14.29 -25.64
N ASP A 286 26.45 -13.58 -24.63
CA ASP A 286 27.18 -13.27 -23.38
C ASP A 286 26.38 -13.79 -22.18
N ALA A 287 26.46 -15.12 -22.01
CA ALA A 287 25.76 -15.79 -20.91
C ALA A 287 26.25 -15.31 -19.53
N GLU A 288 27.52 -14.98 -19.38
CA GLU A 288 28.10 -14.49 -18.13
C GLU A 288 27.42 -13.19 -17.68
N ARG A 289 27.21 -12.25 -18.60
CA ARG A 289 26.48 -11.03 -18.31
C ARG A 289 25.02 -11.27 -17.90
N ILE A 290 24.35 -12.22 -18.54
CA ILE A 290 22.96 -12.57 -18.20
C ILE A 290 22.88 -13.09 -16.76
N PHE A 291 23.78 -14.00 -16.37
CA PHE A 291 23.82 -14.55 -15.02
C PHE A 291 24.19 -13.49 -13.97
N ASN A 292 25.17 -12.64 -14.26
CA ASN A 292 25.55 -11.54 -13.37
C ASN A 292 24.42 -10.55 -13.17
N ALA A 293 23.72 -10.17 -14.23
CA ALA A 293 22.55 -9.31 -14.17
C ALA A 293 21.40 -9.94 -13.37
N ALA A 294 21.14 -11.23 -13.57
CA ALA A 294 20.12 -11.96 -12.83
C ALA A 294 20.44 -12.04 -11.33
N GLU A 295 21.72 -12.31 -10.98
CA GLU A 295 22.19 -12.33 -9.59
C GLU A 295 22.06 -10.96 -8.95
N GLU A 296 22.41 -9.89 -9.65
CA GLU A 296 22.31 -8.52 -9.19
C GLU A 296 20.84 -8.12 -8.89
N ILE A 297 19.92 -8.45 -9.79
CA ILE A 297 18.48 -8.22 -9.60
C ILE A 297 17.95 -9.06 -8.45
N ALA A 298 18.31 -10.34 -8.36
CA ALA A 298 17.80 -11.27 -7.36
C ALA A 298 18.26 -10.95 -5.94
N LYS A 299 19.49 -10.47 -5.78
CA LYS A 299 20.11 -10.06 -4.50
C LYS A 299 19.77 -8.62 -4.11
N GLY A 300 19.24 -7.84 -5.03
CA GLY A 300 18.78 -6.47 -4.76
C GLY A 300 17.66 -6.42 -3.71
N ASP A 301 17.51 -5.28 -3.09
CA ASP A 301 16.48 -5.06 -2.04
C ASP A 301 15.05 -5.21 -2.57
N ALA A 302 14.84 -4.96 -3.87
CA ALA A 302 13.52 -4.84 -4.49
C ALA A 302 13.43 -5.58 -5.85
N PRO A 303 13.58 -6.93 -5.89
CA PRO A 303 13.57 -7.69 -7.15
C PRO A 303 12.21 -7.64 -7.87
N VAL A 304 11.10 -7.51 -7.15
CA VAL A 304 9.76 -7.40 -7.74
C VAL A 304 9.59 -6.07 -8.46
N GLU A 305 10.07 -4.99 -7.87
CA GLU A 305 10.08 -3.65 -8.46
C GLU A 305 10.97 -3.60 -9.70
N SER A 306 12.11 -4.29 -9.68
CA SER A 306 12.97 -4.41 -10.86
C SER A 306 12.26 -5.09 -12.03
N LEU A 307 11.48 -6.14 -11.77
CA LEU A 307 10.63 -6.76 -12.79
C LEU A 307 9.47 -5.85 -13.25
N GLU A 308 8.95 -4.99 -12.37
CA GLU A 308 7.95 -3.99 -12.77
C GLU A 308 8.54 -2.95 -13.74
N PHE A 309 9.81 -2.55 -13.56
CA PHE A 309 10.52 -1.71 -14.54
C PHE A 309 10.62 -2.41 -15.90
N LEU A 310 11.00 -3.68 -15.93
CA LEU A 310 11.06 -4.45 -17.17
C LEU A 310 9.70 -4.49 -17.85
N LYS A 311 8.64 -4.75 -17.10
CA LYS A 311 7.27 -4.81 -17.62
C LYS A 311 6.85 -3.47 -18.23
N MET A 312 7.15 -2.37 -17.54
CA MET A 312 6.84 -1.02 -18.02
C MET A 312 7.65 -0.67 -19.27
N TRP A 313 8.92 -1.08 -19.33
CA TRP A 313 9.76 -0.92 -20.51
C TRP A 313 9.18 -1.61 -21.74
N TYR A 314 8.77 -2.87 -21.60
CA TYR A 314 8.13 -3.64 -22.67
C TYR A 314 6.79 -3.04 -23.11
N ARG A 315 6.02 -2.50 -22.16
CA ARG A 315 4.80 -1.76 -22.46
C ARG A 315 5.08 -0.54 -23.30
N ASP A 316 6.06 0.27 -22.92
CA ASP A 316 6.39 1.50 -23.65
C ASP A 316 6.90 1.22 -25.06
N ILE A 317 7.66 0.14 -25.26
CA ILE A 317 8.04 -0.30 -26.60
C ILE A 317 6.80 -0.69 -27.43
N ALA A 318 5.85 -1.42 -26.86
CA ALA A 318 4.62 -1.81 -27.55
C ALA A 318 3.79 -0.58 -27.95
N VAL A 319 3.66 0.38 -27.03
CA VAL A 319 2.96 1.66 -27.26
C VAL A 319 3.62 2.48 -28.38
N LEU A 320 4.95 2.55 -28.40
CA LEU A 320 5.69 3.23 -29.49
C LEU A 320 5.47 2.56 -30.86
N LYS A 321 5.39 1.24 -30.90
CA LYS A 321 5.10 0.51 -32.15
C LYS A 321 3.71 0.80 -32.72
N GLU A 322 2.75 1.10 -31.85
CA GLU A 322 1.40 1.54 -32.23
C GLU A 322 1.33 3.06 -32.55
N GLY A 323 2.46 3.76 -32.55
CA GLY A 323 2.54 5.18 -32.86
C GLY A 323 1.97 6.12 -31.77
N ARG A 324 1.79 5.63 -30.55
CA ARG A 324 1.22 6.36 -29.43
C ARG A 324 2.31 6.85 -28.46
N GLU A 325 3.17 7.72 -28.97
CA GLU A 325 4.26 8.31 -28.15
C GLU A 325 3.72 9.19 -27.00
N ASP A 326 2.51 9.73 -27.15
CA ASP A 326 1.82 10.57 -26.16
C ASP A 326 1.56 9.90 -24.82
N ILE A 327 1.50 8.56 -24.79
CA ILE A 327 1.24 7.77 -23.57
C ILE A 327 2.44 6.96 -23.08
N VAL A 328 3.64 7.23 -23.62
CA VAL A 328 4.89 6.63 -23.13
C VAL A 328 5.23 7.19 -21.76
N ILE A 329 5.51 6.30 -20.82
CA ILE A 329 5.82 6.66 -19.42
C ILE A 329 7.27 7.10 -19.30
N ASN A 330 8.20 6.34 -19.91
CA ASN A 330 9.63 6.59 -19.89
C ASN A 330 10.04 7.59 -21.00
N SER A 331 9.40 8.76 -21.05
CA SER A 331 9.60 9.75 -22.11
C SER A 331 11.02 10.32 -22.18
N ASP A 332 11.72 10.38 -21.06
CA ASP A 332 13.13 10.77 -20.95
C ASP A 332 14.10 9.74 -21.57
N LEU A 333 13.64 8.51 -21.82
CA LEU A 333 14.43 7.41 -22.40
C LEU A 333 13.98 7.03 -23.82
N LEU A 334 13.24 7.91 -24.49
CA LEU A 334 12.71 7.70 -25.86
C LEU A 334 13.75 7.20 -26.87
N PRO A 335 15.01 7.71 -26.93
CA PRO A 335 16.01 7.21 -27.86
C PRO A 335 16.31 5.71 -27.68
N ALA A 336 16.46 5.25 -26.43
CA ALA A 336 16.70 3.86 -26.11
C ALA A 336 15.47 2.98 -26.40
N LEU A 337 14.26 3.46 -26.08
CA LEU A 337 13.00 2.78 -26.40
C LEU A 337 12.81 2.59 -27.90
N ARG A 338 13.07 3.63 -28.71
CA ARG A 338 12.98 3.55 -30.16
C ARG A 338 13.97 2.55 -30.77
N HIS A 339 15.21 2.51 -30.26
CA HIS A 339 16.20 1.53 -30.66
C HIS A 339 15.70 0.09 -30.41
N HIS A 340 15.21 -0.20 -29.21
CA HIS A 340 14.64 -1.52 -28.87
C HIS A 340 13.37 -1.83 -29.67
N ALA A 341 12.53 -0.83 -29.95
CA ALA A 341 11.32 -1.00 -30.75
C ALA A 341 11.61 -1.46 -32.18
N GLN A 342 12.73 -1.03 -32.78
CA GLN A 342 13.15 -1.46 -34.12
C GLN A 342 13.60 -2.93 -34.14
N ALA A 343 14.22 -3.39 -33.06
CA ALA A 343 14.81 -4.73 -32.98
C ALA A 343 13.80 -5.86 -32.74
N GLN A 344 12.62 -5.58 -32.22
CA GLN A 344 11.65 -6.61 -31.79
C GLN A 344 10.34 -6.51 -32.57
N ASN A 345 9.68 -7.65 -32.81
CA ASN A 345 8.32 -7.69 -33.35
C ASN A 345 7.27 -7.67 -32.21
N PHE A 346 6.03 -7.31 -32.55
CA PHE A 346 4.94 -7.16 -31.56
C PHE A 346 4.65 -8.46 -30.80
N ASN A 347 4.67 -9.61 -31.46
CA ASN A 347 4.41 -10.90 -30.82
C ASN A 347 5.47 -11.25 -29.77
N LYS A 348 6.75 -10.97 -30.07
CA LYS A 348 7.86 -11.17 -29.13
C LYS A 348 7.73 -10.24 -27.90
N LEU A 349 7.35 -8.99 -28.11
CA LEU A 349 7.08 -8.04 -27.04
C LEU A 349 5.96 -8.53 -26.12
N MET A 350 4.85 -8.99 -26.67
CA MET A 350 3.73 -9.50 -25.87
C MET A 350 4.08 -10.80 -25.12
N SER A 351 4.92 -11.63 -25.73
CA SER A 351 5.45 -12.83 -25.06
C SER A 351 6.37 -12.42 -23.89
N GLY A 352 7.29 -11.49 -24.11
CA GLY A 352 8.19 -10.96 -23.07
C GLY A 352 7.40 -10.34 -21.90
N PHE A 353 6.39 -9.53 -22.19
CA PHE A 353 5.51 -8.95 -21.19
C PHE A 353 4.84 -10.02 -20.30
N LYS A 354 4.32 -11.10 -20.92
CA LYS A 354 3.71 -12.22 -20.20
C LYS A 354 4.72 -12.97 -19.34
N MET A 355 5.92 -13.20 -19.87
CA MET A 355 6.99 -13.90 -19.13
C MET A 355 7.44 -13.10 -17.92
N ILE A 356 7.59 -11.78 -18.03
CA ILE A 356 7.94 -10.88 -16.92
C ILE A 356 6.84 -10.93 -15.85
N HIS A 357 5.57 -10.84 -16.26
CA HIS A 357 4.45 -10.94 -15.33
C HIS A 357 4.43 -12.29 -14.61
N GLN A 358 4.67 -13.40 -15.34
CA GLN A 358 4.72 -14.73 -14.73
C GLN A 358 5.84 -14.84 -13.71
N ALA A 359 7.03 -14.32 -14.02
CA ALA A 359 8.17 -14.30 -13.11
C ALA A 359 7.86 -13.52 -11.82
N GLN A 360 7.15 -12.37 -11.91
CA GLN A 360 6.67 -11.64 -10.74
C GLN A 360 5.75 -12.52 -9.87
N VAL A 361 4.77 -13.17 -10.47
CA VAL A 361 3.82 -14.04 -9.76
C VAL A 361 4.53 -15.24 -9.12
N ASP A 362 5.56 -15.78 -9.75
CA ASP A 362 6.29 -16.95 -9.23
C ASP A 362 7.18 -16.58 -8.03
N ILE A 363 7.74 -15.37 -8.00
CA ILE A 363 8.57 -14.88 -6.89
C ILE A 363 7.72 -14.48 -5.68
N MET A 364 6.48 -14.00 -5.91
CA MET A 364 5.58 -13.49 -4.87
C MET A 364 4.86 -14.62 -4.12
N PRO A 365 4.33 -14.33 -2.91
CA PRO A 365 3.44 -15.25 -2.20
C PRO A 365 2.23 -15.68 -3.08
N PRO A 366 1.71 -16.88 -2.97
CA PRO A 366 2.14 -17.99 -2.11
C PRO A 366 3.22 -18.90 -2.74
N ARG A 367 3.71 -18.61 -3.95
CA ARG A 367 4.58 -19.53 -4.70
C ARG A 367 6.03 -19.53 -4.17
N TYR A 368 6.58 -18.35 -3.83
CA TYR A 368 7.95 -18.21 -3.30
C TYR A 368 9.03 -18.96 -4.10
N ALA A 369 8.95 -18.94 -5.42
CA ALA A 369 9.98 -19.56 -6.26
C ALA A 369 11.36 -18.95 -6.01
N ASN A 370 12.42 -19.72 -6.30
CA ASN A 370 13.78 -19.21 -6.17
C ASN A 370 13.98 -18.00 -7.09
N LYS A 371 14.21 -16.84 -6.48
CA LYS A 371 14.30 -15.54 -7.16
C LYS A 371 15.37 -15.56 -8.26
N GLN A 372 16.58 -16.06 -7.94
CA GLN A 372 17.69 -16.07 -8.87
C GLN A 372 17.38 -16.94 -10.09
N LEU A 373 16.97 -18.19 -9.89
CA LEU A 373 16.63 -19.10 -11.00
C LEU A 373 15.49 -18.58 -11.87
N THR A 374 14.49 -17.95 -11.25
CA THR A 374 13.36 -17.38 -11.99
C THR A 374 13.83 -16.21 -12.87
N ILE A 375 14.68 -15.33 -12.36
CA ILE A 375 15.20 -14.17 -13.10
C ILE A 375 16.19 -14.61 -14.16
N GLU A 376 17.07 -15.58 -13.88
CA GLU A 376 17.99 -16.16 -14.88
C GLU A 376 17.24 -16.72 -16.08
N ASN A 377 16.21 -17.55 -15.82
CA ASN A 377 15.36 -18.12 -16.87
C ASN A 377 14.63 -17.01 -17.66
N LEU A 378 14.10 -16.01 -16.97
CA LEU A 378 13.46 -14.87 -17.62
C LEU A 378 14.41 -14.14 -18.56
N LEU A 379 15.59 -13.72 -18.08
CA LEU A 379 16.54 -12.95 -18.88
C LEU A 379 17.05 -13.75 -20.09
N LEU A 380 17.29 -15.06 -19.93
CA LEU A 380 17.62 -15.94 -21.04
C LEU A 380 16.53 -15.94 -22.11
N GLN A 381 15.26 -16.06 -21.72
CA GLN A 381 14.13 -16.08 -22.66
C GLN A 381 13.89 -14.74 -23.34
N LEU A 382 14.18 -13.61 -22.67
CA LEU A 382 14.03 -12.27 -23.25
C LEU A 382 15.11 -11.95 -24.28
N THR A 383 16.27 -12.61 -24.21
CA THR A 383 17.41 -12.41 -25.13
C THR A 383 17.34 -13.31 -26.38
N VAL A 384 16.57 -14.40 -26.37
CA VAL A 384 16.28 -15.26 -27.52
C VAL A 384 15.24 -14.60 -28.43
#